data_61f7f40880c346b8ae1f2ed58507f4cd
#
_entry.id   61f7f40880c346b8ae1f2ed58507f4cd
#
_cell.length_a   1.000
_cell.length_b   1.000
_cell.length_c   1.000
_cell.angle_alpha   90.00
_cell.angle_beta   90.00
_cell.angle_gamma   90.00
#
_symmetry.space_group_name_H-M   'P 1'
#
loop_
_entity.id
_entity.type
_entity.pdbx_description
1 polymer ?
#
loop_
_entity_poly.entity_id
_entity_poly.type
_entity_poly.pdbx_seq_one_letter_code
_entity_poly.pdbx_strand_id
1 'polypeptide(L)'
;MKSNFQKIAVLCTCTGLLCSCGQSDNKQEHHKEFIPITILHPTTIEFPRSYVADVQAIQFVEIKPKVEGFVQQIYVDEGQKVKKGQPLFQLSSDQYSETVKEAQANYKQAQAQYEMANYEAERIGRLVDKQILSKIRLDQANKEKEVAQMKVEQAKAQMQRSQMDYSYTTITAPFDGYIDRIPYKTGSLVNPQSLLTTVSDISEIFAYYKVNESEYLEYKRQQLSGQKQHEENNVELILSDGSKIGRAHV
;
A
#
# COMPACT_ATOMS: atom_id res chain seq x y z
N MET A 1 4.54 -85.00 -50.83
CA MET A 1 4.09 -85.73 -52.04
C MET A 1 4.75 -85.09 -53.19
N LYS A 2 5.63 -85.90 -53.76
CA LYS A 2 5.77 -86.19 -55.19
C LYS A 2 5.97 -84.91 -56.04
N SER A 3 7.00 -84.80 -56.79
CA SER A 3 7.77 -85.74 -57.59
C SER A 3 8.07 -85.02 -58.92
N ASN A 4 9.32 -85.01 -59.17
CA ASN A 4 9.84 -85.37 -60.50
C ASN A 4 9.69 -84.36 -61.63
N PHE A 5 10.57 -84.21 -62.48
CA PHE A 5 11.61 -84.96 -63.15
C PHE A 5 12.00 -84.12 -64.38
N GLN A 6 13.16 -83.78 -64.48
CA GLN A 6 14.12 -84.46 -65.31
C GLN A 6 14.26 -83.95 -66.74
N LYS A 7 15.51 -83.56 -67.02
CA LYS A 7 16.30 -83.87 -68.21
C LYS A 7 15.91 -83.20 -69.52
N ILE A 8 16.82 -82.74 -70.31
CA ILE A 8 17.85 -83.25 -71.11
C ILE A 8 18.30 -82.08 -72.01
N ALA A 9 19.45 -81.62 -72.02
CA ALA A 9 20.65 -82.01 -72.73
C ALA A 9 20.66 -81.59 -74.21
N VAL A 10 21.81 -81.08 -74.52
CA VAL A 10 22.56 -81.28 -75.76
C VAL A 10 22.46 -80.23 -76.84
N LEU A 11 23.54 -79.58 -77.02
CA LEU A 11 24.64 -79.65 -77.97
C LEU A 11 24.52 -78.72 -79.20
N CYS A 12 25.59 -78.14 -79.44
CA CYS A 12 26.22 -77.84 -80.74
C CYS A 12 26.27 -76.37 -81.14
N THR A 13 27.41 -75.94 -81.02
CA THR A 13 28.53 -75.62 -81.97
C THR A 13 28.40 -74.34 -82.75
N CYS A 14 29.47 -73.64 -82.62
CA CYS A 14 30.34 -73.04 -83.61
C CYS A 14 29.98 -71.70 -84.25
N THR A 15 31.00 -70.95 -84.12
CA THR A 15 31.57 -69.99 -85.13
C THR A 15 30.90 -68.64 -85.34
N GLY A 16 31.79 -67.72 -85.19
CA GLY A 16 31.68 -66.46 -85.94
C GLY A 16 32.15 -65.21 -85.20
N LEU A 17 33.42 -65.00 -85.30
CA LEU A 17 34.13 -63.72 -85.25
C LEU A 17 33.28 -62.51 -85.66
N LEU A 18 33.39 -61.44 -84.97
CA LEU A 18 34.03 -60.21 -85.47
C LEU A 18 33.81 -59.06 -84.44
N CYS A 19 34.81 -58.35 -84.16
CA CYS A 19 35.03 -57.08 -83.56
C CYS A 19 33.89 -56.06 -83.77
N SER A 20 33.53 -55.38 -82.66
CA SER A 20 33.31 -53.96 -82.75
C SER A 20 33.55 -53.34 -81.41
N CYS A 21 34.62 -52.57 -81.25
CA CYS A 21 34.83 -51.60 -80.22
C CYS A 21 33.72 -50.55 -80.30
N GLY A 22 32.87 -50.52 -79.37
CA GLY A 22 31.92 -49.41 -79.08
C GLY A 22 32.23 -48.88 -77.70
N GLN A 23 33.06 -47.86 -77.63
CA GLN A 23 33.33 -47.09 -76.43
C GLN A 23 32.07 -46.31 -76.07
N SER A 24 31.28 -46.84 -75.17
CA SER A 24 30.18 -46.07 -74.60
C SER A 24 30.73 -45.21 -73.50
N ASP A 25 30.89 -43.93 -73.81
CA ASP A 25 31.03 -42.88 -72.82
C ASP A 25 29.84 -42.93 -71.87
N ASN A 26 30.07 -43.63 -70.74
CA ASN A 26 29.10 -43.56 -69.62
C ASN A 26 29.35 -42.26 -68.90
N LYS A 27 28.76 -41.17 -69.45
CA LYS A 27 28.58 -39.95 -68.68
C LYS A 27 27.72 -40.27 -67.50
N GLN A 28 28.36 -40.57 -66.39
CA GLN A 28 27.70 -40.44 -65.08
C GLN A 28 27.31 -38.99 -64.95
N GLU A 29 26.09 -38.72 -65.20
CA GLU A 29 25.47 -37.51 -64.74
C GLU A 29 25.51 -37.54 -63.20
N HIS A 30 26.48 -36.83 -62.62
CA HIS A 30 26.46 -36.49 -61.22
C HIS A 30 25.20 -35.69 -61.00
N HIS A 31 24.15 -36.35 -60.55
CA HIS A 31 23.02 -35.69 -59.90
C HIS A 31 23.62 -34.91 -58.77
N LYS A 32 23.77 -33.59 -58.95
CA LYS A 32 24.05 -32.68 -57.88
C LYS A 32 22.80 -32.68 -57.00
N GLU A 33 22.80 -33.47 -55.93
CA GLU A 33 21.83 -33.32 -54.85
C GLU A 33 21.95 -31.91 -54.33
N PHE A 34 20.97 -31.08 -54.62
CA PHE A 34 20.84 -29.79 -53.99
C PHE A 34 20.37 -30.01 -52.56
N ILE A 35 21.32 -29.95 -51.61
CA ILE A 35 20.99 -29.93 -50.20
C ILE A 35 20.53 -28.50 -49.88
N PRO A 36 19.29 -28.29 -49.49
CA PRO A 36 18.82 -26.96 -49.09
C PRO A 36 19.57 -26.55 -47.81
N ILE A 37 20.38 -25.51 -47.93
CA ILE A 37 21.02 -24.90 -46.77
C ILE A 37 20.21 -23.69 -46.36
N THR A 38 19.84 -23.60 -45.06
CA THR A 38 19.24 -22.43 -44.47
C THR A 38 20.30 -21.66 -43.71
N ILE A 39 20.45 -20.40 -44.01
CA ILE A 39 21.32 -19.52 -43.24
C ILE A 39 20.58 -19.17 -41.96
N LEU A 40 21.12 -19.62 -40.83
CA LEU A 40 20.58 -19.24 -39.51
C LEU A 40 21.07 -17.84 -39.17
N HIS A 41 20.14 -16.91 -39.08
CA HIS A 41 20.40 -15.59 -38.53
C HIS A 41 20.18 -15.66 -37.02
N PRO A 42 21.14 -15.25 -36.18
CA PRO A 42 20.90 -15.13 -34.76
C PRO A 42 19.85 -14.03 -34.53
N THR A 43 18.72 -14.42 -33.92
CA THR A 43 17.68 -13.48 -33.51
C THR A 43 17.68 -13.44 -32.00
N THR A 44 17.75 -12.23 -31.44
CA THR A 44 17.62 -12.05 -30.00
C THR A 44 16.14 -12.28 -29.64
N ILE A 45 15.89 -13.26 -28.80
CA ILE A 45 14.57 -13.56 -28.28
C ILE A 45 14.55 -13.12 -26.82
N GLU A 46 13.63 -12.22 -26.50
CA GLU A 46 13.36 -11.84 -25.11
C GLU A 46 12.38 -12.85 -24.50
N PHE A 47 12.79 -13.45 -23.41
CA PHE A 47 11.91 -14.33 -22.62
C PHE A 47 11.35 -13.54 -21.41
N PRO A 48 10.07 -13.18 -21.43
CA PRO A 48 9.48 -12.54 -20.28
C PRO A 48 9.48 -13.51 -19.08
N ARG A 49 9.95 -13.06 -17.94
CA ARG A 49 9.84 -13.79 -16.68
C ARG A 49 8.56 -13.33 -15.98
N SER A 50 7.73 -14.26 -15.57
CA SER A 50 6.49 -13.96 -14.83
C SER A 50 6.61 -14.38 -13.37
N TYR A 51 6.18 -13.49 -12.48
CA TYR A 51 6.16 -13.69 -11.04
C TYR A 51 4.77 -13.45 -10.51
N VAL A 52 4.39 -14.18 -9.48
CA VAL A 52 3.15 -13.87 -8.74
C VAL A 52 3.45 -12.70 -7.82
N ALA A 53 2.69 -11.62 -7.99
CA ALA A 53 2.81 -10.42 -7.18
C ALA A 53 1.61 -10.24 -6.26
N ASP A 54 1.88 -9.80 -5.03
CA ASP A 54 0.88 -9.29 -4.09
C ASP A 54 0.74 -7.79 -4.31
N VAL A 55 -0.47 -7.35 -4.65
CA VAL A 55 -0.75 -5.95 -4.98
C VAL A 55 -1.33 -5.25 -3.77
N GLN A 56 -0.66 -4.20 -3.32
CA GLN A 56 -1.06 -3.42 -2.15
C GLN A 56 -1.23 -1.95 -2.53
N ALA A 57 -2.20 -1.30 -1.88
CA ALA A 57 -2.38 0.15 -1.97
C ALA A 57 -1.15 0.88 -1.43
N ILE A 58 -0.82 2.06 -1.99
CA ILE A 58 0.29 2.89 -1.48
C ILE A 58 0.11 3.25 -0.02
N GLN A 59 -1.12 3.46 0.40
CA GLN A 59 -1.46 3.74 1.79
C GLN A 59 -2.76 3.05 2.16
N PHE A 60 -2.75 2.39 3.31
CA PHE A 60 -3.93 1.76 3.84
C PHE A 60 -3.95 1.94 5.37
N VAL A 61 -5.07 2.39 5.93
CA VAL A 61 -5.20 2.68 7.35
C VAL A 61 -6.51 2.15 7.90
N GLU A 62 -6.39 1.39 8.97
CA GLU A 62 -7.53 0.95 9.78
C GLU A 62 -8.12 2.11 10.55
N ILE A 63 -9.41 2.37 10.36
CA ILE A 63 -10.16 3.42 11.07
C ILE A 63 -10.75 2.81 12.33
N LYS A 64 -10.25 3.27 13.47
CA LYS A 64 -10.72 2.89 14.80
C LYS A 64 -11.16 4.12 15.57
N PRO A 65 -12.23 4.06 16.38
CA PRO A 65 -12.63 5.17 17.21
C PRO A 65 -11.60 5.41 18.31
N LYS A 66 -11.42 6.65 18.73
CA LYS A 66 -10.54 7.01 19.84
C LYS A 66 -11.29 7.02 21.19
N VAL A 67 -12.62 7.04 21.13
CA VAL A 67 -13.53 7.05 22.28
C VAL A 67 -14.60 5.99 22.10
N GLU A 68 -15.17 5.53 23.21
CA GLU A 68 -16.24 4.55 23.21
C GLU A 68 -17.60 5.25 22.96
N GLY A 69 -18.49 4.60 22.23
CA GLY A 69 -19.84 5.13 22.00
C GLY A 69 -20.65 4.28 21.04
N PHE A 70 -21.94 4.60 20.93
CA PHE A 70 -22.80 3.96 19.95
C PHE A 70 -22.66 4.67 18.61
N VAL A 71 -22.62 3.92 17.51
CA VAL A 71 -22.67 4.47 16.15
C VAL A 71 -24.04 5.11 15.95
N GLN A 72 -24.08 6.43 15.89
CA GLN A 72 -25.30 7.20 15.69
C GLN A 72 -25.63 7.35 14.22
N GLN A 73 -24.62 7.63 13.39
CA GLN A 73 -24.78 7.81 11.95
C GLN A 73 -23.54 7.36 11.20
N ILE A 74 -23.76 6.81 10.00
CA ILE A 74 -22.74 6.44 9.01
C ILE A 74 -22.98 7.33 7.79
N TYR A 75 -21.97 8.06 7.35
CA TYR A 75 -22.06 9.05 6.27
C TYR A 75 -21.56 8.53 4.93
N VAL A 76 -21.04 7.31 4.89
CA VAL A 76 -20.37 6.74 3.73
C VAL A 76 -20.83 5.31 3.49
N ASP A 77 -20.72 4.85 2.24
CA ASP A 77 -20.99 3.50 1.83
C ASP A 77 -19.69 2.73 1.55
N GLU A 78 -19.78 1.39 1.58
CA GLU A 78 -18.67 0.51 1.20
C GLU A 78 -18.30 0.74 -0.28
N GLY A 79 -16.99 0.85 -0.58
CA GLY A 79 -16.48 1.16 -1.92
C GLY A 79 -16.55 2.63 -2.32
N GLN A 80 -17.10 3.50 -1.48
CA GLN A 80 -17.21 4.93 -1.78
C GLN A 80 -15.84 5.62 -1.72
N LYS A 81 -15.60 6.54 -2.67
CA LYS A 81 -14.46 7.45 -2.62
C LYS A 81 -14.69 8.58 -1.63
N VAL A 82 -13.72 8.82 -0.75
CA VAL A 82 -13.77 9.86 0.28
C VAL A 82 -12.57 10.80 0.17
N LYS A 83 -12.74 12.02 0.71
CA LYS A 83 -11.69 13.03 0.81
C LYS A 83 -11.16 13.14 2.23
N LYS A 84 -9.92 13.57 2.37
CA LYS A 84 -9.31 13.89 3.66
C LYS A 84 -10.19 14.84 4.45
N GLY A 85 -10.46 14.51 5.73
CA GLY A 85 -11.31 15.28 6.63
C GLY A 85 -12.82 15.06 6.45
N GLN A 86 -13.25 14.29 5.44
CA GLN A 86 -14.66 13.95 5.26
C GLN A 86 -15.16 13.11 6.43
N PRO A 87 -16.30 13.46 7.07
CA PRO A 87 -16.88 12.63 8.12
C PRO A 87 -17.31 11.27 7.58
N LEU A 88 -16.93 10.22 8.30
CA LEU A 88 -17.24 8.82 8.00
C LEU A 88 -18.32 8.28 8.95
N PHE A 89 -18.10 8.48 10.25
CA PHE A 89 -18.99 8.00 11.31
C PHE A 89 -19.21 9.09 12.35
N GLN A 90 -20.41 9.10 12.90
CA GLN A 90 -20.77 9.87 14.09
C GLN A 90 -21.10 8.90 15.22
N LEU A 91 -20.40 9.02 16.33
CA LEU A 91 -20.74 8.35 17.58
C LEU A 91 -21.71 9.21 18.40
N SER A 92 -22.41 8.58 19.34
CA SER A 92 -23.24 9.31 20.30
C SER A 92 -22.38 10.29 21.08
N SER A 93 -22.75 11.57 21.02
CA SER A 93 -21.93 12.68 21.54
C SER A 93 -22.53 13.34 22.79
N ASP A 94 -23.72 12.93 23.23
CA ASP A 94 -24.44 13.59 24.30
C ASP A 94 -23.65 13.64 25.61
N GLN A 95 -23.12 12.51 26.06
CA GLN A 95 -22.29 12.41 27.26
C GLN A 95 -21.05 13.30 27.18
N TYR A 96 -20.36 13.28 26.03
CA TYR A 96 -19.15 14.08 25.80
C TYR A 96 -19.48 15.58 25.79
N SER A 97 -20.60 15.97 25.17
CA SER A 97 -21.04 17.37 25.14
C SER A 97 -21.34 17.91 26.53
N GLU A 98 -21.98 17.10 27.40
CA GLU A 98 -22.25 17.50 28.81
C GLU A 98 -20.93 17.63 29.60
N THR A 99 -19.96 16.69 29.40
CA THR A 99 -18.65 16.80 30.02
C THR A 99 -17.89 18.06 29.59
N VAL A 100 -18.03 18.50 28.32
CA VAL A 100 -17.46 19.78 27.86
C VAL A 100 -18.11 20.96 28.57
N LYS A 101 -19.45 20.98 28.73
CA LYS A 101 -20.16 22.03 29.41
C LYS A 101 -19.76 22.15 30.88
N GLU A 102 -19.63 21.00 31.57
CA GLU A 102 -19.15 20.94 32.95
C GLU A 102 -17.73 21.50 33.07
N ALA A 103 -16.79 21.01 32.23
CA ALA A 103 -15.42 21.50 32.25
C ALA A 103 -15.32 23.01 31.93
N GLN A 104 -16.17 23.50 31.02
CA GLN A 104 -16.26 24.93 30.72
C GLN A 104 -16.79 25.76 31.89
N ALA A 105 -17.77 25.24 32.63
CA ALA A 105 -18.26 25.88 33.84
C ALA A 105 -17.19 25.97 34.92
N ASN A 106 -16.44 24.88 35.14
CA ASN A 106 -15.31 24.83 36.07
C ASN A 106 -14.18 25.80 35.68
N TYR A 107 -13.88 25.91 34.38
CA TYR A 107 -12.91 26.91 33.89
C TYR A 107 -13.36 28.34 34.16
N LYS A 108 -14.65 28.70 33.91
CA LYS A 108 -15.21 30.02 34.23
C LYS A 108 -15.19 30.32 35.74
N GLN A 109 -15.49 29.32 36.57
CA GLN A 109 -15.37 29.44 38.02
C GLN A 109 -13.96 29.78 38.48
N ALA A 110 -12.95 29.04 37.95
CA ALA A 110 -11.54 29.28 38.25
C ALA A 110 -11.11 30.69 37.79
N GLN A 111 -11.56 31.16 36.62
CA GLN A 111 -11.31 32.51 36.13
C GLN A 111 -11.88 33.57 37.11
N ALA A 112 -13.09 33.41 37.56
CA ALA A 112 -13.68 34.35 38.52
C ALA A 112 -12.91 34.40 39.85
N GLN A 113 -12.42 33.22 40.32
CA GLN A 113 -11.56 33.16 41.52
C GLN A 113 -10.23 33.91 41.31
N TYR A 114 -9.62 33.75 40.16
CA TYR A 114 -8.39 34.47 39.81
C TYR A 114 -8.62 35.98 39.72
N GLU A 115 -9.71 36.42 39.11
CA GLU A 115 -10.06 37.85 39.03
C GLU A 115 -10.25 38.45 40.42
N MET A 116 -10.94 37.75 41.33
CA MET A 116 -11.05 38.17 42.72
C MET A 116 -9.70 38.29 43.42
N ALA A 117 -8.83 37.27 43.30
CA ALA A 117 -7.48 37.28 43.90
C ALA A 117 -6.61 38.40 43.29
N ASN A 118 -6.71 38.62 41.98
CA ASN A 118 -6.02 39.70 41.30
C ASN A 118 -6.46 41.09 41.80
N TYR A 119 -7.76 41.29 41.88
CA TYR A 119 -8.34 42.57 42.40
C TYR A 119 -7.89 42.81 43.84
N GLU A 120 -7.88 41.75 44.70
CA GLU A 120 -7.42 41.88 46.09
C GLU A 120 -5.92 42.19 46.14
N ALA A 121 -5.06 41.53 45.35
CA ALA A 121 -3.63 41.83 45.27
C ALA A 121 -3.37 43.30 44.83
N GLU A 122 -4.11 43.77 43.83
CA GLU A 122 -4.01 45.19 43.38
C GLU A 122 -4.49 46.17 44.45
N ARG A 123 -5.55 45.84 45.18
CA ARG A 123 -6.07 46.64 46.28
C ARG A 123 -5.02 46.76 47.40
N ILE A 124 -4.42 45.62 47.82
CA ILE A 124 -3.40 45.59 48.85
C ILE A 124 -2.14 46.33 48.38
N GLY A 125 -1.72 46.18 47.10
CA GLY A 125 -0.62 46.93 46.51
C GLY A 125 -0.76 48.42 46.68
N ARG A 126 -1.94 48.99 46.34
CA ARG A 126 -2.23 50.40 46.53
C ARG A 126 -2.17 50.90 47.99
N LEU A 127 -2.49 49.99 48.96
CA LEU A 127 -2.42 50.33 50.37
C LEU A 127 -0.99 50.24 50.92
N VAL A 128 -0.18 49.32 50.40
CA VAL A 128 1.26 49.24 50.72
C VAL A 128 2.00 50.43 50.16
N ASP A 129 1.71 50.90 48.94
CA ASP A 129 2.30 52.11 48.35
C ASP A 129 2.04 53.34 49.20
N LYS A 130 0.85 53.41 49.85
CA LYS A 130 0.48 54.46 50.80
C LYS A 130 1.01 54.23 52.23
N GLN A 131 1.84 53.19 52.44
CA GLN A 131 2.45 52.83 53.76
C GLN A 131 1.38 52.43 54.81
N ILE A 132 0.17 52.04 54.42
CA ILE A 132 -0.91 51.60 55.32
C ILE A 132 -0.76 50.15 55.71
N LEU A 133 -0.24 49.31 54.79
CA LEU A 133 -0.03 47.87 55.00
C LEU A 133 1.44 47.46 54.82
N SER A 134 1.83 46.34 55.41
CA SER A 134 3.17 45.79 55.26
C SER A 134 3.37 45.09 53.92
N LYS A 135 4.60 45.04 53.41
CA LYS A 135 4.98 44.30 52.20
C LYS A 135 4.65 42.78 52.31
N ILE A 136 4.74 42.21 53.49
CA ILE A 136 4.44 40.80 53.75
C ILE A 136 2.95 40.48 53.32
N ARG A 137 2.01 41.41 53.54
CA ARG A 137 0.62 41.26 53.12
C ARG A 137 0.49 41.28 51.62
N LEU A 138 1.27 42.09 50.91
CA LEU A 138 1.28 42.10 49.47
C LEU A 138 1.87 40.79 48.91
N ASP A 139 2.93 40.28 49.50
CA ASP A 139 3.53 39.01 49.08
C ASP A 139 2.57 37.84 49.27
N GLN A 140 1.82 37.82 50.37
CA GLN A 140 0.76 36.85 50.62
C GLN A 140 -0.33 36.92 49.54
N ALA A 141 -0.86 38.12 49.25
CA ALA A 141 -1.90 38.31 48.23
C ALA A 141 -1.41 37.90 46.82
N ASN A 142 -0.15 38.21 46.50
CA ASN A 142 0.46 37.77 45.23
C ASN A 142 0.56 36.25 45.14
N LYS A 143 0.90 35.56 46.24
CA LYS A 143 0.89 34.09 46.27
C LYS A 143 -0.52 33.50 46.14
N GLU A 144 -1.54 34.11 46.75
CA GLU A 144 -2.92 33.69 46.58
C GLU A 144 -3.38 33.87 45.11
N LYS A 145 -3.01 34.98 44.46
CA LYS A 145 -3.25 35.22 43.04
C LYS A 145 -2.56 34.17 42.19
N GLU A 146 -1.27 33.86 42.45
CA GLU A 146 -0.50 32.83 41.75
C GLU A 146 -1.19 31.45 41.84
N VAL A 147 -1.62 31.05 43.03
CA VAL A 147 -2.39 29.81 43.25
C VAL A 147 -3.70 29.81 42.45
N ALA A 148 -4.41 30.92 42.43
CA ALA A 148 -5.67 31.04 41.65
C ALA A 148 -5.37 30.95 40.14
N GLN A 149 -4.27 31.52 39.66
CA GLN A 149 -3.84 31.42 38.28
C GLN A 149 -3.53 29.94 37.88
N MET A 150 -2.84 29.20 38.73
CA MET A 150 -2.58 27.76 38.48
C MET A 150 -3.86 26.94 38.39
N LYS A 151 -4.90 27.29 39.19
CA LYS A 151 -6.23 26.67 39.06
C LYS A 151 -6.92 26.95 37.73
N VAL A 152 -6.76 28.17 37.19
CA VAL A 152 -7.27 28.52 35.84
C VAL A 152 -6.60 27.65 34.79
N GLU A 153 -5.28 27.51 34.85
CA GLU A 153 -4.53 26.68 33.90
C GLU A 153 -4.93 25.21 33.98
N GLN A 154 -5.09 24.67 35.19
CA GLN A 154 -5.60 23.33 35.41
C GLN A 154 -6.99 23.11 34.80
N ALA A 155 -7.94 24.02 35.11
CA ALA A 155 -9.30 23.93 34.59
C ALA A 155 -9.36 24.10 33.07
N LYS A 156 -8.50 24.96 32.49
CA LYS A 156 -8.35 25.14 31.05
C LYS A 156 -7.86 23.85 30.38
N ALA A 157 -6.85 23.21 30.93
CA ALA A 157 -6.33 21.94 30.40
C ALA A 157 -7.41 20.85 30.44
N GLN A 158 -8.23 20.78 31.52
CA GLN A 158 -9.34 19.83 31.60
C GLN A 158 -10.41 20.11 30.56
N MET A 159 -10.77 21.37 30.35
CA MET A 159 -11.74 21.78 29.32
C MET A 159 -11.24 21.39 27.91
N GLN A 160 -9.97 21.65 27.60
CA GLN A 160 -9.36 21.27 26.32
C GLN A 160 -9.39 19.76 26.10
N ARG A 161 -9.10 18.96 27.14
CA ARG A 161 -9.18 17.51 27.07
C ARG A 161 -10.60 17.06 26.74
N SER A 162 -11.60 17.57 27.44
CA SER A 162 -13.01 17.24 27.18
C SER A 162 -13.44 17.62 25.75
N GLN A 163 -12.96 18.76 25.23
CA GLN A 163 -13.20 19.17 23.85
C GLN A 163 -12.58 18.23 22.84
N MET A 164 -11.37 17.73 23.11
CA MET A 164 -10.73 16.72 22.25
C MET A 164 -11.53 15.41 22.25
N ASP A 165 -11.95 14.92 23.41
CA ASP A 165 -12.75 13.70 23.52
C ASP A 165 -14.09 13.84 22.76
N TYR A 166 -14.74 15.01 22.87
CA TYR A 166 -15.92 15.33 22.07
C TYR A 166 -15.63 15.35 20.57
N SER A 167 -14.52 15.92 20.14
CA SER A 167 -14.13 15.94 18.73
C SER A 167 -13.90 14.53 18.16
N TYR A 168 -13.48 13.59 18.98
CA TYR A 168 -13.26 12.19 18.59
C TYR A 168 -14.56 11.41 18.38
N THR A 169 -15.73 11.95 18.75
CA THR A 169 -17.03 11.35 18.43
C THR A 169 -17.36 11.42 16.94
N THR A 170 -16.77 12.38 16.21
CA THR A 170 -16.86 12.47 14.76
C THR A 170 -15.59 11.89 14.14
N ILE A 171 -15.72 10.78 13.45
CA ILE A 171 -14.60 10.06 12.84
C ILE A 171 -14.49 10.46 11.39
N THR A 172 -13.31 10.96 10.97
CA THR A 172 -13.06 11.50 9.64
C THR A 172 -11.98 10.72 8.90
N ALA A 173 -11.99 10.81 7.57
CA ALA A 173 -10.96 10.21 6.72
C ALA A 173 -9.60 10.91 6.91
N PRO A 174 -8.50 10.17 7.12
CA PRO A 174 -7.17 10.74 7.31
C PRO A 174 -6.53 11.23 6.01
N PHE A 175 -6.91 10.66 4.87
CA PHE A 175 -6.44 11.00 3.52
C PHE A 175 -7.52 10.67 2.48
N ASP A 176 -7.28 11.02 1.22
CA ASP A 176 -8.17 10.72 0.09
C ASP A 176 -8.05 9.25 -0.27
N GLY A 177 -9.16 8.52 -0.39
CA GLY A 177 -9.10 7.09 -0.68
C GLY A 177 -10.48 6.48 -0.86
N TYR A 178 -10.53 5.16 -0.78
CA TYR A 178 -11.75 4.37 -0.88
C TYR A 178 -12.02 3.67 0.43
N ILE A 179 -13.30 3.63 0.81
CA ILE A 179 -13.80 2.92 2.00
C ILE A 179 -13.88 1.43 1.66
N ASP A 180 -13.37 0.61 2.54
CA ASP A 180 -13.52 -0.83 2.53
C ASP A 180 -14.83 -1.23 3.26
N ARG A 181 -14.95 -2.48 3.66
CA ARG A 181 -16.11 -3.03 4.37
C ARG A 181 -16.40 -2.29 5.69
N ILE A 182 -17.69 -2.11 6.00
CA ILE A 182 -18.19 -1.49 7.23
C ILE A 182 -18.92 -2.57 8.07
N PRO A 183 -18.23 -3.25 9.02
CA PRO A 183 -18.82 -4.32 9.80
C PRO A 183 -19.85 -3.86 10.82
N TYR A 184 -19.73 -2.63 11.33
CA TYR A 184 -20.64 -2.07 12.33
C TYR A 184 -21.76 -1.27 11.67
N LYS A 185 -22.96 -1.38 12.24
CA LYS A 185 -24.15 -0.67 11.77
C LYS A 185 -24.60 0.36 12.82
N THR A 186 -25.46 1.28 12.43
CA THR A 186 -26.09 2.25 13.35
C THR A 186 -26.70 1.51 14.54
N GLY A 187 -26.42 2.01 15.74
CA GLY A 187 -26.80 1.40 17.02
C GLY A 187 -25.77 0.43 17.61
N SER A 188 -24.70 0.06 16.89
CA SER A 188 -23.62 -0.78 17.42
C SER A 188 -22.80 -0.01 18.46
N LEU A 189 -22.45 -0.65 19.57
CA LEU A 189 -21.46 -0.15 20.51
C LEU A 189 -20.05 -0.40 19.96
N VAL A 190 -19.20 0.61 19.94
CA VAL A 190 -17.81 0.54 19.47
C VAL A 190 -16.85 1.15 20.50
N ASN A 191 -15.63 0.67 20.51
CA ASN A 191 -14.56 1.07 21.42
C ASN A 191 -13.22 1.21 20.65
N PRO A 192 -12.13 1.68 21.27
CA PRO A 192 -10.84 1.88 20.59
C PRO A 192 -10.23 0.65 19.92
N GLN A 193 -10.68 -0.56 20.22
CA GLN A 193 -10.24 -1.82 19.58
C GLN A 193 -11.12 -2.20 18.39
N SER A 194 -12.29 -1.59 18.22
CA SER A 194 -13.24 -1.90 17.15
C SER A 194 -12.75 -1.35 15.81
N LEU A 195 -12.62 -2.21 14.79
CA LEU A 195 -12.29 -1.80 13.42
C LEU A 195 -13.58 -1.35 12.72
N LEU A 196 -13.75 -0.06 12.48
CA LEU A 196 -14.94 0.49 11.81
C LEU A 196 -14.92 0.29 10.32
N THR A 197 -13.78 0.55 9.70
CA THR A 197 -13.52 0.36 8.27
C THR A 197 -12.02 0.52 8.01
N THR A 198 -11.61 0.33 6.77
CA THR A 198 -10.28 0.68 6.29
C THR A 198 -10.41 1.73 5.19
N VAL A 199 -9.49 2.67 5.13
CA VAL A 199 -9.37 3.62 4.02
C VAL A 199 -8.10 3.27 3.26
N SER A 200 -8.24 3.05 1.94
CA SER A 200 -7.15 2.66 1.05
C SER A 200 -6.96 3.69 -0.04
N ASP A 201 -5.74 4.19 -0.20
CA ASP A 201 -5.35 5.01 -1.35
C ASP A 201 -4.78 4.09 -2.43
N ILE A 202 -5.54 3.98 -3.52
CA ILE A 202 -5.20 3.16 -4.69
C ILE A 202 -4.76 4.01 -5.88
N SER A 203 -4.40 5.28 -5.67
CA SER A 203 -3.88 6.15 -6.74
C SER A 203 -2.58 5.60 -7.32
N GLU A 204 -1.78 4.99 -6.47
CA GLU A 204 -0.60 4.22 -6.82
C GLU A 204 -0.67 2.86 -6.08
N ILE A 205 -0.05 1.85 -6.65
CA ILE A 205 -0.04 0.51 -6.07
C ILE A 205 1.39 -0.03 -6.02
N PHE A 206 1.69 -0.78 -4.97
CA PHE A 206 2.90 -1.57 -4.86
C PHE A 206 2.63 -3.02 -5.24
N ALA A 207 3.43 -3.57 -6.13
CA ALA A 207 3.40 -4.98 -6.47
C ALA A 207 4.62 -5.67 -5.85
N TYR A 208 4.42 -6.43 -4.80
CA TYR A 208 5.46 -7.20 -4.12
C TYR A 208 5.56 -8.59 -4.74
N TYR A 209 6.69 -8.91 -5.34
CA TYR A 209 6.94 -10.24 -5.89
C TYR A 209 8.18 -10.86 -5.25
N LYS A 210 8.19 -12.18 -5.18
CA LYS A 210 9.29 -12.94 -4.58
C LYS A 210 10.18 -13.48 -5.69
N VAL A 211 11.47 -13.17 -5.61
CA VAL A 211 12.51 -13.77 -6.43
C VAL A 211 13.27 -14.83 -5.64
N ASN A 212 13.75 -15.85 -6.33
CA ASN A 212 14.61 -16.84 -5.69
C ASN A 212 16.03 -16.30 -5.46
N GLU A 213 16.76 -16.92 -4.53
CA GLU A 213 18.10 -16.49 -4.16
C GLU A 213 19.07 -16.48 -5.34
N SER A 214 18.99 -17.48 -6.21
CA SER A 214 19.86 -17.61 -7.37
C SER A 214 19.73 -16.43 -8.33
N GLU A 215 18.50 -16.02 -8.62
CA GLU A 215 18.21 -14.87 -9.47
C GLU A 215 18.66 -13.55 -8.82
N TYR A 216 18.43 -13.41 -7.51
CA TYR A 216 18.92 -12.24 -6.78
C TYR A 216 20.44 -12.13 -6.82
N LEU A 217 21.16 -13.23 -6.60
CA LEU A 217 22.62 -13.26 -6.66
C LEU A 217 23.14 -12.98 -8.08
N GLU A 218 22.48 -13.49 -9.10
CA GLU A 218 22.82 -13.21 -10.50
C GLU A 218 22.64 -11.71 -10.81
N TYR A 219 21.51 -11.12 -10.44
CA TYR A 219 21.24 -9.69 -10.57
C TYR A 219 22.32 -8.86 -9.86
N LYS A 220 22.66 -9.21 -8.61
CA LYS A 220 23.71 -8.52 -7.86
C LYS A 220 25.09 -8.63 -8.49
N ARG A 221 25.46 -9.77 -9.05
CA ARG A 221 26.74 -9.94 -9.77
C ARG A 221 26.78 -9.06 -11.01
N GLN A 222 25.70 -9.00 -11.77
CA GLN A 222 25.60 -8.16 -12.98
C GLN A 222 25.69 -6.68 -12.62
N GLN A 223 25.05 -6.25 -11.54
CA GLN A 223 25.12 -4.88 -11.03
C GLN A 223 26.55 -4.48 -10.62
N LEU A 224 27.25 -5.36 -9.89
CA LEU A 224 28.62 -5.13 -9.44
C LEU A 224 29.65 -5.17 -10.59
N SER A 225 29.40 -5.92 -11.65
CA SER A 225 30.30 -6.01 -12.82
C SER A 225 30.19 -4.82 -13.78
N GLY A 226 29.29 -3.86 -13.51
CA GLY A 226 29.07 -2.68 -14.36
C GLY A 226 28.49 -3.01 -15.76
N GLN A 227 28.08 -4.24 -16.00
CA GLN A 227 27.55 -4.69 -17.30
C GLN A 227 26.08 -4.29 -17.53
N LYS A 228 25.35 -3.87 -16.50
CA LYS A 228 24.02 -3.25 -16.63
C LYS A 228 24.09 -1.80 -16.21
N GLN A 229 24.29 -0.91 -17.18
CA GLN A 229 23.74 0.42 -17.09
C GLN A 229 22.21 0.26 -17.05
N HIS A 230 21.55 0.92 -16.10
CA HIS A 230 20.11 1.07 -15.94
C HIS A 230 19.28 0.73 -17.20
N GLU A 231 19.17 -0.53 -17.55
CA GLU A 231 18.02 -0.96 -18.32
C GLU A 231 16.84 -0.82 -17.33
N GLU A 232 16.02 0.17 -17.55
CA GLU A 232 14.70 0.26 -16.90
C GLU A 232 14.03 -1.09 -17.13
N ASN A 233 14.03 -1.95 -16.12
CA ASN A 233 13.30 -3.19 -16.17
C ASN A 233 11.82 -2.81 -16.27
N ASN A 234 11.30 -2.76 -17.51
CA ASN A 234 9.90 -2.55 -17.75
C ASN A 234 9.14 -3.76 -17.15
N VAL A 235 8.55 -3.55 -16.01
CA VAL A 235 7.70 -4.54 -15.36
C VAL A 235 6.25 -4.20 -15.72
N GLU A 236 5.55 -5.17 -16.29
CA GLU A 236 4.12 -5.06 -16.57
C GLU A 236 3.35 -5.90 -15.55
N LEU A 237 2.35 -5.31 -14.92
CA LEU A 237 1.42 -6.05 -14.08
C LEU A 237 0.26 -6.55 -14.94
N ILE A 238 0.11 -7.88 -15.00
CA ILE A 238 -0.95 -8.54 -15.74
C ILE A 238 -1.96 -9.11 -14.75
N LEU A 239 -3.21 -8.72 -14.86
CA LEU A 239 -4.29 -9.25 -14.04
C LEU A 239 -4.71 -10.66 -14.50
N SER A 240 -5.51 -11.34 -13.67
CA SER A 240 -6.01 -12.69 -13.96
C SER A 240 -6.89 -12.78 -15.22
N ASP A 241 -7.47 -11.67 -15.66
CA ASP A 241 -8.25 -11.55 -16.89
C ASP A 241 -7.40 -11.26 -18.13
N GLY A 242 -6.06 -11.15 -17.99
CA GLY A 242 -5.11 -10.81 -19.04
C GLY A 242 -4.98 -9.32 -19.32
N SER A 243 -5.72 -8.46 -18.63
CA SER A 243 -5.55 -7.01 -18.75
C SER A 243 -4.24 -6.55 -18.12
N LYS A 244 -3.62 -5.52 -18.71
CA LYS A 244 -2.36 -4.94 -18.23
C LYS A 244 -2.64 -3.67 -17.45
N ILE A 245 -2.12 -3.57 -16.24
CA ILE A 245 -2.17 -2.35 -15.44
C ILE A 245 -0.80 -1.69 -15.49
N GLY A 246 -0.74 -0.52 -16.15
CA GLY A 246 0.35 0.44 -16.05
C GLY A 246 1.75 -0.08 -16.36
N ARG A 247 2.71 0.85 -16.32
CA ARG A 247 4.15 0.56 -16.28
C ARG A 247 4.62 0.78 -14.85
N ALA A 248 5.22 -0.24 -14.25
CA ALA A 248 5.87 -0.11 -12.96
C ALA A 248 7.32 0.33 -13.16
N HIS A 249 7.77 1.27 -12.34
CA HIS A 249 9.18 1.55 -12.15
C HIS A 249 9.69 0.71 -10.96
N VAL A 250 10.80 0.04 -11.13
CA VAL A 250 11.47 -0.75 -10.08
C VAL A 250 12.64 0.04 -9.53
#